data_2fb6ca259a781e6425fa40f027edb7b2
#
_entry.id   2fb6ca259a781e6425fa40f027edb7b2
#
_cell.length_a   1.000
_cell.length_b   1.000
_cell.length_c   1.000
_cell.angle_alpha   90.00
_cell.angle_beta   90.00
_cell.angle_gamma   90.00
#
_symmetry.space_group_name_H-M   'P 1'
#
loop_
_entity.id
_entity.type
_entity.pdbx_description
1 polymer ?
#
loop_
_entity_poly.entity_id
_entity_poly.type
_entity_poly.pdbx_seq_one_letter_code
_entity_poly.pdbx_strand_id
1 'polypeptide(L)'
;ANVQAVCDDSVTVFTDSDWNSFPPKQQQQILLHYRLAYLAETEVNWCPELGTVLANDEIINGISERGGHQVVRKKMTQWSMRISAYAERLLLGLNTIDWTDALKESQRNWIGKSVGALVKFGLKDCDDVIEVFTTRPDTIFGVSFMTLAPEHELVSKITTKNQKASVEAYVLATARRSERERIADVNSISGVFTGAYAEHPFTKKPVPVWVGDYVLAGYGTGAVMAVPCGDQRDYNFAKHFNLPIPNIFEDIDINKQAFTDKVNTIICNSDFLNGLSFKEASEKAINTLEDLGCGLGKINYRLRDAVFSRQRYWGEPFPVYYVDGMPKVIDKEFLPISLPKVEKYLPTENGEPPLGRADVWAWDTLQNRVVKNSLIDHSSIFPLELNTMPGWAGSSWYFNRYMDANNSDEFASQNALNYWQEVDLYIGGSEHATGHLLYARFWQKFLYDLNVVPVDEDEIEQSSKNLFFSLICRF
;
A
#
# COMPACT_ATOMS: atom_id res chain seq x y z
N ALA A 1 25.23 15.09 7.56
CA ALA A 1 24.68 14.57 6.32
C ALA A 1 23.18 14.76 6.36
N ASN A 2 22.59 15.28 5.29
CA ASN A 2 21.13 15.34 5.17
C ASN A 2 20.62 13.92 4.98
N VAL A 3 19.83 13.45 5.92
CA VAL A 3 19.12 12.17 5.80
C VAL A 3 17.83 12.46 5.07
N GLN A 4 17.76 12.07 3.81
CA GLN A 4 16.53 12.15 3.04
C GLN A 4 15.75 10.85 3.25
N ALA A 5 14.51 10.96 3.74
CA ALA A 5 13.62 9.81 3.86
C ALA A 5 13.27 9.27 2.47
N VAL A 6 13.71 8.06 2.17
CA VAL A 6 13.41 7.41 0.89
C VAL A 6 12.02 6.75 0.92
N CYS A 7 11.43 6.56 2.10
CA CYS A 7 10.22 5.73 2.27
C CYS A 7 8.91 6.51 2.43
N ASP A 8 8.96 7.80 2.75
CA ASP A 8 7.74 8.58 3.03
C ASP A 8 7.96 10.07 2.75
N ASP A 9 7.27 10.57 1.72
CA ASP A 9 7.34 11.98 1.31
C ASP A 9 6.70 12.93 2.36
N SER A 10 6.03 12.39 3.38
CA SER A 10 5.39 13.18 4.46
C SER A 10 6.36 13.64 5.54
N VAL A 11 7.59 13.10 5.57
CA VAL A 11 8.59 13.48 6.56
C VAL A 11 9.36 14.69 6.08
N THR A 12 9.28 15.79 6.84
CA THR A 12 10.06 17.00 6.57
C THR A 12 11.55 16.69 6.66
N VAL A 13 12.33 17.20 5.71
CA VAL A 13 13.80 17.08 5.72
C VAL A 13 14.35 17.76 6.96
N PHE A 14 15.24 17.11 7.68
CA PHE A 14 15.90 17.61 8.88
C PHE A 14 17.41 17.32 8.83
N THR A 15 18.19 18.12 9.55
CA THR A 15 19.62 17.92 9.73
C THR A 15 19.92 17.03 10.94
N ASP A 16 21.18 16.59 11.09
CA ASP A 16 21.65 15.90 12.29
C ASP A 16 21.54 16.77 13.55
N SER A 17 21.73 18.08 13.41
CA SER A 17 21.53 19.05 14.51
C SER A 17 20.07 19.11 14.93
N ASP A 18 19.16 19.17 13.96
CA ASP A 18 17.70 19.14 14.24
C ASP A 18 17.30 17.84 14.93
N TRP A 19 17.78 16.70 14.40
CA TRP A 19 17.53 15.38 15.01
C TRP A 19 17.92 15.34 16.49
N ASN A 20 19.12 15.82 16.80
CA ASN A 20 19.63 15.84 18.19
C ASN A 20 18.85 16.80 19.11
N SER A 21 18.17 17.79 18.53
CA SER A 21 17.32 18.74 19.27
C SER A 21 15.89 18.23 19.52
N PHE A 22 15.42 17.24 18.74
CA PHE A 22 14.06 16.74 18.84
C PHE A 22 13.83 15.99 20.15
N PRO A 23 12.66 16.20 20.80
CA PRO A 23 12.26 15.38 21.93
C PRO A 23 12.21 13.88 21.55
N PRO A 24 12.51 12.95 22.50
CA PRO A 24 12.51 11.51 22.21
C PRO A 24 11.23 10.99 21.54
N LYS A 25 10.07 11.54 21.91
CA LYS A 25 8.79 11.19 21.29
C LYS A 25 8.75 11.55 19.81
N GLN A 26 9.22 12.74 19.45
CA GLN A 26 9.27 13.19 18.05
C GLN A 26 10.25 12.34 17.23
N GLN A 27 11.43 12.02 17.79
CA GLN A 27 12.38 11.11 17.16
C GLN A 27 11.73 9.74 16.88
N GLN A 28 10.98 9.17 17.84
CA GLN A 28 10.29 7.90 17.63
C GLN A 28 9.18 7.99 16.58
N GLN A 29 8.42 9.09 16.54
CA GLN A 29 7.43 9.34 15.49
C GLN A 29 8.07 9.36 14.10
N ILE A 30 9.17 10.09 13.95
CA ILE A 30 9.92 10.11 12.68
C ILE A 30 10.42 8.71 12.32
N LEU A 31 11.01 7.97 13.28
CA LEU A 31 11.52 6.61 13.03
C LEU A 31 10.43 5.65 12.54
N LEU A 32 9.16 5.81 12.92
CA LEU A 32 8.06 4.98 12.42
C LEU A 32 7.90 5.10 10.89
N HIS A 33 8.24 6.24 10.30
CA HIS A 33 8.21 6.42 8.84
C HIS A 33 9.31 5.66 8.10
N TYR A 34 10.37 5.25 8.80
CA TYR A 34 11.53 4.55 8.21
C TYR A 34 11.56 3.05 8.55
N ARG A 35 10.83 2.61 9.57
CA ARG A 35 10.79 1.20 9.97
C ARG A 35 10.00 0.37 8.97
N LEU A 36 10.43 -0.87 8.76
CA LEU A 36 9.67 -1.85 7.98
C LEU A 36 8.36 -2.23 8.69
N ALA A 37 8.39 -2.39 10.01
CA ALA A 37 7.17 -2.58 10.81
C ALA A 37 6.78 -1.24 11.45
N TYR A 38 5.54 -0.80 11.25
CA TYR A 38 5.04 0.47 11.75
C TYR A 38 3.54 0.41 12.06
N LEU A 39 3.08 1.32 12.92
CA LEU A 39 1.66 1.50 13.23
C LEU A 39 1.05 2.51 12.25
N ALA A 40 -0.07 2.15 11.67
CA ALA A 40 -0.87 3.04 10.81
C ALA A 40 -2.35 2.93 11.13
N GLU A 41 -3.07 4.03 11.00
CA GLU A 41 -4.52 3.99 10.92
C GLU A 41 -4.92 3.49 9.53
N THR A 42 -5.57 2.34 9.49
CA THR A 42 -6.01 1.70 8.24
C THR A 42 -7.51 1.48 8.30
N GLU A 43 -8.18 1.73 7.19
CA GLU A 43 -9.59 1.36 7.05
C GLU A 43 -9.68 -0.15 6.84
N VAL A 44 -10.37 -0.82 7.75
CA VAL A 44 -10.49 -2.28 7.78
C VAL A 44 -11.94 -2.72 7.70
N ASN A 45 -12.15 -3.94 7.23
CA ASN A 45 -13.45 -4.59 7.23
C ASN A 45 -13.67 -5.25 8.60
N TRP A 46 -14.33 -4.58 9.49
CA TRP A 46 -14.60 -5.05 10.84
C TRP A 46 -15.92 -5.81 10.89
N CYS A 47 -15.91 -7.03 11.43
CA CYS A 47 -17.10 -7.78 11.72
C CYS A 47 -17.36 -7.79 13.25
N PRO A 48 -18.35 -7.03 13.76
CA PRO A 48 -18.61 -6.94 15.20
C PRO A 48 -18.95 -8.30 15.83
N GLU A 49 -19.73 -9.11 15.14
CA GLU A 49 -20.18 -10.42 15.64
C GLU A 49 -19.06 -11.45 15.72
N LEU A 50 -18.11 -11.41 14.78
CA LEU A 50 -16.92 -12.24 14.81
C LEU A 50 -15.80 -11.62 15.65
N GLY A 51 -15.90 -10.32 15.97
CA GLY A 51 -14.90 -9.57 16.73
C GLY A 51 -13.53 -9.50 16.06
N THR A 52 -13.47 -9.48 14.73
CA THR A 52 -12.20 -9.50 13.99
C THR A 52 -12.29 -8.70 12.70
N VAL A 53 -11.11 -8.34 12.20
CA VAL A 53 -10.93 -7.80 10.85
C VAL A 53 -10.93 -8.94 9.85
N LEU A 54 -11.66 -8.76 8.74
CA LEU A 54 -11.77 -9.72 7.65
C LEU A 54 -11.00 -9.22 6.42
N ALA A 55 -10.37 -10.15 5.71
CA ALA A 55 -9.84 -9.89 4.38
C ALA A 55 -10.98 -9.70 3.37
N ASN A 56 -10.69 -9.07 2.22
CA ASN A 56 -11.73 -8.78 1.22
C ASN A 56 -12.39 -10.05 0.65
N ASP A 57 -11.65 -11.14 0.56
CA ASP A 57 -12.10 -12.46 0.08
C ASP A 57 -12.96 -13.22 1.11
N GLU A 58 -12.94 -12.79 2.38
CA GLU A 58 -13.82 -13.33 3.44
C GLU A 58 -15.18 -12.59 3.50
N ILE A 59 -15.47 -11.70 2.53
CA ILE A 59 -16.69 -10.88 2.50
C ILE A 59 -17.41 -11.08 1.18
N ILE A 60 -18.70 -11.43 1.27
CA ILE A 60 -19.60 -11.60 0.12
C ILE A 60 -20.81 -10.68 0.32
N ASN A 61 -21.00 -9.73 -0.60
CA ASN A 61 -22.13 -8.78 -0.55
C ASN A 61 -22.26 -8.01 0.79
N GLY A 62 -21.12 -7.61 1.38
CA GLY A 62 -21.09 -6.84 2.63
C GLY A 62 -21.31 -7.65 3.90
N ILE A 63 -21.37 -8.99 3.80
CA ILE A 63 -21.48 -9.92 4.94
C ILE A 63 -20.28 -10.87 4.97
N SER A 64 -19.93 -11.37 6.16
CA SER A 64 -18.86 -12.35 6.32
C SER A 64 -19.26 -13.68 5.68
N GLU A 65 -18.37 -14.31 4.93
CA GLU A 65 -18.57 -15.67 4.40
C GLU A 65 -18.85 -16.65 5.56
N ARG A 66 -18.11 -16.49 6.65
CA ARG A 66 -18.30 -17.27 7.87
C ARG A 66 -19.41 -16.65 8.73
N GLY A 67 -20.54 -17.32 8.83
CA GLY A 67 -21.65 -16.98 9.72
C GLY A 67 -22.65 -15.96 9.15
N GLY A 68 -22.37 -15.32 8.01
CA GLY A 68 -23.31 -14.38 7.36
C GLY A 68 -23.55 -13.08 8.13
N HIS A 69 -22.57 -12.61 8.91
CA HIS A 69 -22.69 -11.45 9.77
C HIS A 69 -22.34 -10.16 9.00
N GLN A 70 -22.98 -9.06 9.39
CA GLN A 70 -22.74 -7.76 8.76
C GLN A 70 -21.31 -7.29 9.01
N VAL A 71 -20.66 -6.79 7.95
CA VAL A 71 -19.31 -6.21 7.98
C VAL A 71 -19.41 -4.70 7.82
N VAL A 72 -18.68 -3.97 8.65
CA VAL A 72 -18.63 -2.50 8.62
C VAL A 72 -17.21 -2.03 8.36
N ARG A 73 -17.06 -0.93 7.62
CA ARG A 73 -15.77 -0.27 7.49
C ARG A 73 -15.45 0.53 8.74
N LYS A 74 -14.26 0.35 9.29
CA LYS A 74 -13.80 1.01 10.51
C LYS A 74 -12.34 1.39 10.39
N LYS A 75 -11.96 2.58 10.79
CA LYS A 75 -10.55 2.95 10.97
C LYS A 75 -10.03 2.32 12.25
N MET A 76 -8.93 1.60 12.14
CA MET A 76 -8.24 0.95 13.26
C MET A 76 -6.74 1.11 13.12
N THR A 77 -6.06 1.32 14.23
CA THR A 77 -4.60 1.26 14.26
C THR A 77 -4.16 -0.19 14.09
N GLN A 78 -3.34 -0.44 13.08
CA GLN A 78 -2.82 -1.76 12.72
C GLN A 78 -1.31 -1.71 12.59
N TRP A 79 -0.64 -2.79 12.95
CA TRP A 79 0.72 -3.01 12.50
C TRP A 79 0.72 -3.27 11.00
N SER A 80 1.58 -2.59 10.31
CA SER A 80 1.80 -2.74 8.86
C SER A 80 3.26 -3.11 8.59
N MET A 81 3.48 -3.90 7.53
CA MET A 81 4.80 -4.27 7.05
C MET A 81 5.05 -3.57 5.71
N ARG A 82 6.11 -2.77 5.63
CA ARG A 82 6.47 -1.94 4.47
C ARG A 82 7.15 -2.77 3.36
N ILE A 83 6.43 -3.76 2.84
CA ILE A 83 6.91 -4.58 1.72
C ILE A 83 7.12 -3.73 0.45
N SER A 84 6.42 -2.61 0.31
CA SER A 84 6.59 -1.67 -0.80
C SER A 84 8.01 -1.10 -0.91
N ALA A 85 8.74 -1.00 0.21
CA ALA A 85 10.15 -0.60 0.21
C ALA A 85 11.07 -1.59 -0.53
N TYR A 86 10.64 -2.83 -0.70
CA TYR A 86 11.35 -3.87 -1.44
C TYR A 86 10.82 -4.09 -2.87
N ALA A 87 9.83 -3.32 -3.31
CA ALA A 87 9.13 -3.53 -4.59
C ALA A 87 10.08 -3.64 -5.78
N GLU A 88 11.06 -2.73 -5.90
CA GLU A 88 12.05 -2.76 -6.99
C GLU A 88 12.95 -4.00 -6.91
N ARG A 89 13.47 -4.34 -5.72
CA ARG A 89 14.32 -5.52 -5.52
C ARG A 89 13.54 -6.82 -5.79
N LEU A 90 12.27 -6.88 -5.40
CA LEU A 90 11.38 -8.01 -5.71
C LEU A 90 11.14 -8.15 -7.22
N LEU A 91 11.05 -7.04 -7.96
CA LEU A 91 10.93 -7.08 -9.43
C LEU A 91 12.24 -7.52 -10.10
N LEU A 92 13.37 -6.97 -9.68
CA LEU A 92 14.68 -7.30 -10.24
C LEU A 92 15.01 -8.78 -10.03
N GLY A 93 14.76 -9.32 -8.84
CA GLY A 93 14.99 -10.73 -8.53
C GLY A 93 14.17 -11.71 -9.37
N LEU A 94 13.04 -11.29 -9.97
CA LEU A 94 12.30 -12.13 -10.91
C LEU A 94 13.07 -12.42 -12.21
N ASN A 95 14.16 -11.71 -12.48
CA ASN A 95 14.98 -11.94 -13.67
C ASN A 95 16.02 -13.03 -13.43
N THR A 96 16.40 -13.29 -12.17
CA THR A 96 17.46 -14.22 -11.77
C THR A 96 16.92 -15.58 -11.32
N ILE A 97 15.75 -15.61 -10.67
CA ILE A 97 15.15 -16.87 -10.18
C ILE A 97 14.66 -17.77 -11.33
N ASP A 98 14.87 -19.07 -11.20
CA ASP A 98 14.43 -20.08 -12.17
C ASP A 98 12.98 -20.54 -11.92
N TRP A 99 12.03 -19.62 -12.13
CA TRP A 99 10.60 -19.86 -12.04
C TRP A 99 9.92 -19.82 -13.40
N THR A 100 8.75 -20.44 -13.49
CA THR A 100 7.94 -20.36 -14.72
C THR A 100 7.55 -18.92 -15.04
N ASP A 101 7.48 -18.58 -16.34
CA ASP A 101 7.09 -17.24 -16.79
C ASP A 101 5.72 -16.81 -16.27
N ALA A 102 4.76 -17.75 -16.16
CA ALA A 102 3.42 -17.46 -15.64
C ALA A 102 3.47 -17.00 -14.17
N LEU A 103 4.34 -17.62 -13.36
CA LEU A 103 4.51 -17.24 -11.96
C LEU A 103 5.20 -15.87 -11.83
N LYS A 104 6.28 -15.66 -12.60
CA LYS A 104 6.99 -14.38 -12.65
C LYS A 104 6.06 -13.25 -13.08
N GLU A 105 5.24 -13.48 -14.11
CA GLU A 105 4.31 -12.49 -14.61
C GLU A 105 3.20 -12.17 -13.61
N SER A 106 2.70 -13.18 -12.89
CA SER A 106 1.74 -12.97 -11.80
C SER A 106 2.30 -12.03 -10.73
N GLN A 107 3.57 -12.21 -10.33
CA GLN A 107 4.21 -11.32 -9.37
C GLN A 107 4.52 -9.94 -9.94
N ARG A 108 4.99 -9.83 -11.22
CA ARG A 108 5.20 -8.54 -11.89
C ARG A 108 3.91 -7.73 -11.92
N ASN A 109 2.81 -8.36 -12.30
CA ASN A 109 1.50 -7.73 -12.33
C ASN A 109 1.00 -7.33 -10.94
N TRP A 110 1.26 -8.12 -9.92
CA TRP A 110 0.89 -7.81 -8.53
C TRP A 110 1.67 -6.62 -7.97
N ILE A 111 2.98 -6.61 -8.16
CA ILE A 111 3.85 -5.50 -7.75
C ILE A 111 3.51 -4.25 -8.57
N GLY A 112 3.26 -4.40 -9.88
CA GLY A 112 2.65 -3.40 -10.73
C GLY A 112 3.43 -2.09 -10.79
N LYS A 113 4.71 -2.15 -11.22
CA LYS A 113 5.54 -0.95 -11.44
C LYS A 113 4.94 -0.07 -12.54
N SER A 114 4.76 1.19 -12.24
CA SER A 114 4.30 2.21 -13.17
C SER A 114 5.27 3.40 -13.18
N VAL A 115 5.73 3.79 -14.35
CA VAL A 115 6.59 4.97 -14.54
C VAL A 115 5.71 6.09 -15.11
N GLY A 116 5.77 7.27 -14.51
CA GLY A 116 4.94 8.38 -14.92
C GLY A 116 5.35 9.69 -14.24
N ALA A 117 4.37 10.55 -13.99
CA ALA A 117 4.56 11.81 -13.30
C ALA A 117 3.53 12.02 -12.20
N LEU A 118 3.97 12.63 -11.11
CA LEU A 118 3.10 13.28 -10.14
C LEU A 118 2.87 14.71 -10.64
N VAL A 119 1.62 15.10 -10.81
CA VAL A 119 1.22 16.42 -11.33
C VAL A 119 0.36 17.12 -10.31
N LYS A 120 0.62 18.39 -10.06
CA LYS A 120 -0.09 19.25 -9.12
C LYS A 120 -1.01 20.20 -9.86
N PHE A 121 -2.29 20.13 -9.57
CA PHE A 121 -3.32 21.05 -10.06
C PHE A 121 -3.75 21.93 -8.90
N GLY A 122 -3.41 23.22 -8.94
CA GLY A 122 -3.87 24.19 -7.94
C GLY A 122 -5.40 24.34 -7.99
N LEU A 123 -6.02 24.57 -6.86
CA LEU A 123 -7.45 24.87 -6.80
C LEU A 123 -7.68 26.38 -6.92
N LYS A 124 -8.74 26.78 -7.65
CA LYS A 124 -8.95 28.19 -8.00
C LYS A 124 -9.32 29.07 -6.79
N ASP A 125 -10.04 28.51 -5.82
CA ASP A 125 -10.64 29.29 -4.73
C ASP A 125 -10.07 28.96 -3.34
N CYS A 126 -8.98 28.18 -3.27
CA CYS A 126 -8.25 27.86 -2.04
C CYS A 126 -6.79 27.50 -2.33
N ASP A 127 -5.96 27.47 -1.30
CA ASP A 127 -4.53 27.13 -1.41
C ASP A 127 -4.27 25.60 -1.50
N ASP A 128 -5.32 24.79 -1.48
CA ASP A 128 -5.18 23.33 -1.63
C ASP A 128 -4.82 22.95 -3.07
N VAL A 129 -4.18 21.80 -3.22
CA VAL A 129 -3.69 21.25 -4.48
C VAL A 129 -4.24 19.85 -4.68
N ILE A 130 -4.71 19.53 -5.88
CA ILE A 130 -5.01 18.16 -6.28
C ILE A 130 -3.75 17.55 -6.89
N GLU A 131 -3.18 16.54 -6.24
CA GLU A 131 -2.07 15.76 -6.79
C GLU A 131 -2.62 14.55 -7.55
N VAL A 132 -2.11 14.32 -8.77
CA VAL A 132 -2.44 13.13 -9.57
C VAL A 132 -1.17 12.42 -10.03
N PHE A 133 -1.19 11.10 -9.96
CA PHE A 133 -0.19 10.28 -10.64
C PHE A 133 -0.73 9.83 -12.00
N THR A 134 0.03 10.11 -13.05
CA THR A 134 -0.32 9.66 -14.41
C THR A 134 0.83 8.92 -15.07
N THR A 135 0.52 7.83 -15.80
CA THR A 135 1.46 7.15 -16.69
C THR A 135 1.48 7.74 -18.09
N ARG A 136 0.65 8.78 -18.34
CA ARG A 136 0.49 9.45 -19.61
C ARG A 136 0.67 10.98 -19.48
N PRO A 137 1.84 11.46 -18.98
CA PRO A 137 2.10 12.91 -18.90
C PRO A 137 2.10 13.60 -20.28
N ASP A 138 2.35 12.84 -21.36
CA ASP A 138 2.22 13.28 -22.75
C ASP A 138 0.83 13.81 -23.11
N THR A 139 -0.21 13.34 -22.42
CA THR A 139 -1.61 13.68 -22.74
C THR A 139 -2.17 14.84 -21.90
N ILE A 140 -1.35 15.53 -21.14
CA ILE A 140 -1.79 16.54 -20.17
C ILE A 140 -2.65 17.65 -20.81
N PHE A 141 -2.38 18.06 -22.04
CA PHE A 141 -3.18 19.06 -22.75
C PHE A 141 -4.58 18.57 -23.17
N GLY A 142 -4.81 17.25 -23.12
CA GLY A 142 -6.12 16.64 -23.35
C GLY A 142 -7.00 16.57 -22.10
N VAL A 143 -6.51 17.04 -20.95
CA VAL A 143 -7.27 17.06 -19.70
C VAL A 143 -8.49 17.97 -19.84
N SER A 144 -9.68 17.41 -19.60
CA SER A 144 -10.92 18.16 -19.66
C SER A 144 -11.70 18.21 -18.34
N PHE A 145 -11.42 17.30 -17.42
CA PHE A 145 -11.95 17.32 -16.06
C PHE A 145 -11.03 16.56 -15.10
N MET A 146 -11.20 16.79 -13.82
CA MET A 146 -10.56 16.04 -12.73
C MET A 146 -11.60 15.15 -12.07
N THR A 147 -11.20 13.97 -11.59
CA THR A 147 -12.10 13.12 -10.81
C THR A 147 -11.41 12.69 -9.52
N LEU A 148 -12.10 12.90 -8.40
CA LEU A 148 -11.69 12.46 -7.07
C LEU A 148 -12.43 11.20 -6.67
N ALA A 149 -11.79 10.33 -5.92
CA ALA A 149 -12.46 9.23 -5.22
C ALA A 149 -13.48 9.79 -4.23
N PRO A 150 -14.63 9.12 -4.01
CA PRO A 150 -15.63 9.58 -3.05
C PRO A 150 -15.11 9.75 -1.62
N GLU A 151 -14.09 8.98 -1.25
CA GLU A 151 -13.44 8.99 0.06
C GLU A 151 -12.32 10.04 0.19
N HIS A 152 -11.98 10.74 -0.89
CA HIS A 152 -10.87 11.70 -0.91
C HIS A 152 -11.16 12.88 0.03
N GLU A 153 -10.19 13.26 0.86
CA GLU A 153 -10.35 14.30 1.89
C GLU A 153 -10.74 15.69 1.33
N LEU A 154 -10.29 16.02 0.12
CA LEU A 154 -10.63 17.28 -0.54
C LEU A 154 -12.10 17.37 -0.93
N VAL A 155 -12.82 16.27 -1.11
CA VAL A 155 -14.22 16.28 -1.55
C VAL A 155 -15.08 17.15 -0.64
N SER A 156 -14.97 16.99 0.67
CA SER A 156 -15.73 17.80 1.63
C SER A 156 -15.29 19.26 1.69
N LYS A 157 -14.00 19.53 1.45
CA LYS A 157 -13.41 20.87 1.54
C LYS A 157 -13.79 21.76 0.34
N ILE A 158 -13.73 21.19 -0.88
CA ILE A 158 -13.88 21.93 -2.13
C ILE A 158 -15.32 21.98 -2.65
N THR A 159 -16.19 21.12 -2.15
CA THR A 159 -17.58 21.07 -2.60
C THR A 159 -18.30 22.38 -2.28
N THR A 160 -18.81 23.05 -3.33
CA THR A 160 -19.55 24.30 -3.18
C THR A 160 -20.88 24.10 -2.46
N LYS A 161 -21.38 25.15 -1.82
CA LYS A 161 -22.65 25.10 -1.07
C LYS A 161 -23.82 24.56 -1.92
N ASN A 162 -23.85 24.94 -3.20
CA ASN A 162 -24.91 24.51 -4.12
C ASN A 162 -24.87 23.04 -4.49
N GLN A 163 -23.69 22.41 -4.44
CA GLN A 163 -23.48 21.00 -4.80
C GLN A 163 -23.44 20.07 -3.57
N LYS A 164 -23.39 20.64 -2.37
CA LYS A 164 -23.15 19.90 -1.12
C LYS A 164 -24.11 18.74 -0.93
N ALA A 165 -25.41 18.96 -1.06
CA ALA A 165 -26.41 17.91 -0.86
C ALA A 165 -26.27 16.76 -1.88
N SER A 166 -25.99 17.06 -3.14
CA SER A 166 -25.80 16.07 -4.20
C SER A 166 -24.53 15.26 -4.01
N VAL A 167 -23.43 15.92 -3.62
CA VAL A 167 -22.14 15.25 -3.38
C VAL A 167 -22.22 14.35 -2.14
N GLU A 168 -22.79 14.83 -1.03
CA GLU A 168 -22.98 14.03 0.18
C GLU A 168 -23.85 12.79 -0.08
N ALA A 169 -24.94 12.93 -0.82
CA ALA A 169 -25.79 11.80 -1.20
C ALA A 169 -25.04 10.78 -2.07
N TYR A 170 -24.23 11.25 -3.01
CA TYR A 170 -23.40 10.39 -3.87
C TYR A 170 -22.33 9.63 -3.08
N VAL A 171 -21.58 10.33 -2.23
CA VAL A 171 -20.55 9.72 -1.35
C VAL A 171 -21.18 8.66 -0.45
N LEU A 172 -22.33 8.94 0.18
CA LEU A 172 -23.01 7.98 1.04
C LEU A 172 -23.51 6.75 0.27
N ALA A 173 -24.01 6.92 -0.95
CA ALA A 173 -24.44 5.81 -1.80
C ALA A 173 -23.25 4.92 -2.21
N THR A 174 -22.15 5.55 -2.58
CA THR A 174 -20.93 4.82 -3.01
C THR A 174 -20.24 4.09 -1.87
N ALA A 175 -20.27 4.63 -0.65
CA ALA A 175 -19.69 4.00 0.54
C ALA A 175 -20.30 2.62 0.89
N ARG A 176 -21.48 2.29 0.33
CA ARG A 176 -22.14 0.98 0.48
C ARG A 176 -21.57 -0.10 -0.45
N ARG A 177 -20.76 0.31 -1.45
CA ARG A 177 -20.17 -0.59 -2.46
C ARG A 177 -18.69 -0.79 -2.14
N SER A 178 -18.21 -2.04 -2.22
CA SER A 178 -16.80 -2.34 -2.08
C SER A 178 -16.00 -1.82 -3.29
N GLU A 179 -14.69 -1.57 -3.11
CA GLU A 179 -13.80 -1.21 -4.24
C GLU A 179 -13.84 -2.27 -5.35
N ARG A 180 -13.93 -3.56 -4.99
CA ARG A 180 -14.02 -4.66 -5.96
C ARG A 180 -15.29 -4.59 -6.80
N GLU A 181 -16.44 -4.30 -6.19
CA GLU A 181 -17.71 -4.12 -6.90
C GLU A 181 -17.65 -2.90 -7.83
N ARG A 182 -17.03 -1.81 -7.40
CA ARG A 182 -16.85 -0.61 -8.23
C ARG A 182 -15.95 -0.87 -9.43
N ILE A 183 -14.86 -1.63 -9.28
CA ILE A 183 -13.97 -2.02 -10.37
C ILE A 183 -14.66 -2.96 -11.36
N ALA A 184 -15.45 -3.90 -10.87
CA ALA A 184 -16.15 -4.89 -11.70
C ALA A 184 -17.29 -4.28 -12.53
N ASP A 185 -17.87 -3.17 -12.07
CA ASP A 185 -18.98 -2.48 -12.74
C ASP A 185 -18.48 -1.51 -13.81
N VAL A 186 -17.92 -2.06 -14.89
CA VAL A 186 -17.39 -1.27 -16.03
C VAL A 186 -18.49 -0.60 -16.87
N ASN A 187 -19.75 -1.00 -16.71
CA ASN A 187 -20.87 -0.51 -17.52
C ASN A 187 -21.64 0.65 -16.86
N SER A 188 -21.46 0.86 -15.58
CA SER A 188 -22.11 1.94 -14.84
C SER A 188 -21.26 3.20 -14.91
N ILE A 189 -21.82 4.27 -15.47
CA ILE A 189 -21.19 5.58 -15.49
C ILE A 189 -21.90 6.45 -14.44
N SER A 190 -21.20 6.79 -13.37
CA SER A 190 -21.73 7.62 -12.31
C SER A 190 -20.70 8.65 -11.85
N GLY A 191 -21.20 9.80 -11.41
CA GLY A 191 -20.37 10.89 -10.88
C GLY A 191 -21.21 12.10 -10.53
N VAL A 192 -20.61 13.01 -9.76
CA VAL A 192 -21.25 14.25 -9.36
C VAL A 192 -20.25 15.40 -9.43
N PHE A 193 -20.68 16.55 -9.94
CA PHE A 193 -19.87 17.76 -10.01
C PHE A 193 -19.77 18.42 -8.63
N THR A 194 -18.55 18.78 -8.20
CA THR A 194 -18.32 19.44 -6.89
C THR A 194 -18.66 20.93 -6.90
N GLY A 195 -18.75 21.54 -8.09
CA GLY A 195 -18.84 22.98 -8.26
C GLY A 195 -17.48 23.70 -8.24
N ALA A 196 -16.41 23.00 -7.93
CA ALA A 196 -15.04 23.54 -7.88
C ALA A 196 -14.29 23.31 -9.20
N TYR A 197 -13.24 24.10 -9.38
CA TYR A 197 -12.36 24.05 -10.55
C TYR A 197 -10.89 24.00 -10.09
N ALA A 198 -10.12 23.12 -10.70
CA ALA A 198 -8.67 23.11 -10.62
C ALA A 198 -8.05 23.94 -11.76
N GLU A 199 -6.83 24.39 -11.57
CA GLU A 199 -6.07 25.12 -12.59
C GLU A 199 -5.15 24.17 -13.35
N HIS A 200 -5.27 24.12 -14.66
CA HIS A 200 -4.36 23.33 -15.50
C HIS A 200 -2.91 23.86 -15.38
N PRO A 201 -1.91 23.00 -15.06
CA PRO A 201 -0.57 23.46 -14.71
C PRO A 201 0.12 24.30 -15.79
N PHE A 202 -0.10 24.01 -17.07
CA PHE A 202 0.52 24.73 -18.19
C PHE A 202 -0.37 25.87 -18.72
N THR A 203 -1.61 25.57 -19.08
CA THR A 203 -2.50 26.54 -19.76
C THR A 203 -3.19 27.52 -18.82
N LYS A 204 -3.17 27.25 -17.52
CA LYS A 204 -3.88 28.02 -16.47
C LYS A 204 -5.40 28.08 -16.67
N LYS A 205 -5.95 27.27 -17.55
CA LYS A 205 -7.41 27.17 -17.76
C LYS A 205 -8.07 26.41 -16.62
N PRO A 206 -9.32 26.79 -16.26
CA PRO A 206 -10.07 26.06 -15.25
C PRO A 206 -10.50 24.69 -15.75
N VAL A 207 -10.31 23.66 -14.92
CA VAL A 207 -10.66 22.26 -15.16
C VAL A 207 -11.69 21.86 -14.09
N PRO A 208 -12.92 21.44 -14.43
CA PRO A 208 -13.96 21.12 -13.46
C PRO A 208 -13.59 19.86 -12.66
N VAL A 209 -13.90 19.88 -11.36
CA VAL A 209 -13.60 18.77 -10.44
C VAL A 209 -14.88 17.98 -10.13
N TRP A 210 -14.85 16.69 -10.42
CA TRP A 210 -15.93 15.74 -10.21
C TRP A 210 -15.57 14.73 -9.12
N VAL A 211 -16.57 14.07 -8.57
CA VAL A 211 -16.42 12.87 -7.75
C VAL A 211 -16.96 11.70 -8.54
N GLY A 212 -16.18 10.63 -8.65
CA GLY A 212 -16.56 9.44 -9.43
C GLY A 212 -16.17 8.14 -8.73
N ASP A 213 -17.06 7.15 -8.74
CA ASP A 213 -16.88 5.88 -8.04
C ASP A 213 -15.86 4.94 -8.72
N TYR A 214 -15.48 5.23 -9.96
CA TYR A 214 -14.44 4.51 -10.68
C TYR A 214 -13.01 4.88 -10.23
N VAL A 215 -12.85 5.99 -9.48
CA VAL A 215 -11.57 6.38 -8.86
C VAL A 215 -11.49 5.77 -7.47
N LEU A 216 -10.36 5.15 -7.15
CA LEU A 216 -10.15 4.47 -5.88
C LEU A 216 -9.21 5.28 -4.99
N ALA A 217 -9.60 5.54 -3.75
CA ALA A 217 -8.80 6.28 -2.78
C ALA A 217 -7.46 5.59 -2.46
N GLY A 218 -7.45 4.26 -2.47
CA GLY A 218 -6.25 3.46 -2.19
C GLY A 218 -5.33 3.23 -3.39
N TYR A 219 -5.57 3.85 -4.55
CA TYR A 219 -4.71 3.72 -5.73
C TYR A 219 -4.20 5.08 -6.19
N GLY A 220 -2.87 5.24 -6.26
CA GLY A 220 -2.25 6.52 -6.58
C GLY A 220 -2.52 7.56 -5.49
N THR A 221 -3.04 8.70 -5.88
CA THR A 221 -3.39 9.82 -5.00
C THR A 221 -4.89 9.87 -4.66
N GLY A 222 -5.69 8.93 -5.14
CA GLY A 222 -7.16 9.01 -5.06
C GLY A 222 -7.76 10.07 -5.97
N ALA A 223 -6.98 10.61 -6.91
CA ALA A 223 -7.39 11.59 -7.89
C ALA A 223 -6.88 11.22 -9.29
N VAL A 224 -7.62 11.57 -10.32
CA VAL A 224 -7.30 11.31 -11.72
C VAL A 224 -7.49 12.59 -12.54
N MET A 225 -6.53 12.90 -13.39
CA MET A 225 -6.73 13.83 -14.49
C MET A 225 -7.37 13.06 -15.65
N ALA A 226 -8.56 13.45 -16.06
CA ALA A 226 -9.31 12.75 -17.09
C ALA A 226 -8.98 13.27 -18.48
N VAL A 227 -8.58 12.32 -19.36
CA VAL A 227 -8.19 12.59 -20.74
C VAL A 227 -9.09 11.80 -21.70
N PRO A 228 -10.30 12.29 -21.98
CA PRO A 228 -11.30 11.52 -22.73
C PRO A 228 -10.89 11.13 -24.16
N CYS A 229 -9.98 11.87 -24.78
CA CYS A 229 -9.49 11.47 -26.11
C CYS A 229 -8.54 10.26 -26.05
N GLY A 230 -7.89 9.99 -24.90
CA GLY A 230 -6.87 8.96 -24.69
C GLY A 230 -7.25 7.81 -23.78
N ASP A 231 -8.37 7.91 -23.05
CA ASP A 231 -8.88 6.89 -22.14
C ASP A 231 -10.38 6.63 -22.40
N GLN A 232 -10.75 5.37 -22.59
CA GLN A 232 -12.12 5.00 -22.95
C GLN A 232 -13.12 5.21 -21.81
N ARG A 233 -12.69 5.07 -20.56
CA ARG A 233 -13.55 5.32 -19.40
C ARG A 233 -13.84 6.82 -19.25
N ASP A 234 -12.81 7.63 -19.37
CA ASP A 234 -12.96 9.10 -19.37
C ASP A 234 -13.80 9.58 -20.56
N TYR A 235 -13.64 8.93 -21.73
CA TYR A 235 -14.45 9.21 -22.92
C TYR A 235 -15.95 8.97 -22.65
N ASN A 236 -16.28 7.81 -22.10
CA ASN A 236 -17.65 7.45 -21.77
C ASN A 236 -18.23 8.40 -20.73
N PHE A 237 -17.47 8.77 -19.72
CA PHE A 237 -17.85 9.74 -18.70
C PHE A 237 -18.10 11.12 -19.32
N ALA A 238 -17.17 11.60 -20.14
CA ALA A 238 -17.32 12.89 -20.83
C ALA A 238 -18.56 12.94 -21.74
N LYS A 239 -18.84 11.87 -22.48
CA LYS A 239 -20.06 11.74 -23.30
C LYS A 239 -21.32 11.75 -22.45
N HIS A 240 -21.34 11.02 -21.33
CA HIS A 240 -22.50 10.93 -20.44
C HIS A 240 -22.86 12.28 -19.81
N PHE A 241 -21.84 13.01 -19.34
CA PHE A 241 -22.03 14.33 -18.69
C PHE A 241 -21.86 15.53 -19.64
N ASN A 242 -21.76 15.27 -20.94
CA ASN A 242 -21.62 16.29 -21.98
C ASN A 242 -20.43 17.24 -21.74
N LEU A 243 -19.28 16.67 -21.35
CA LEU A 243 -18.03 17.38 -21.14
C LEU A 243 -17.21 17.46 -22.43
N PRO A 244 -16.30 18.45 -22.58
CA PRO A 244 -15.42 18.57 -23.75
C PRO A 244 -14.52 17.34 -23.94
N ILE A 245 -14.24 16.98 -25.19
CA ILE A 245 -13.28 15.93 -25.57
C ILE A 245 -12.26 16.54 -26.54
N PRO A 246 -11.24 17.25 -26.05
CA PRO A 246 -10.21 17.84 -26.91
C PRO A 246 -9.36 16.72 -27.55
N ASN A 247 -9.22 16.74 -28.88
CA ASN A 247 -8.35 15.82 -29.57
C ASN A 247 -6.91 16.35 -29.58
N ILE A 248 -5.99 15.55 -29.04
CA ILE A 248 -4.55 15.86 -28.99
C ILE A 248 -3.71 14.88 -29.84
N PHE A 249 -4.33 14.04 -30.65
CA PHE A 249 -3.66 13.07 -31.50
C PHE A 249 -3.77 13.47 -32.96
N GLU A 250 -2.62 13.51 -33.67
CA GLU A 250 -2.56 13.87 -35.07
C GLU A 250 -3.21 12.79 -35.95
N ASP A 251 -4.03 13.21 -36.90
CA ASP A 251 -4.70 12.36 -37.88
C ASP A 251 -5.58 11.21 -37.30
N ILE A 252 -6.00 11.34 -36.02
CA ILE A 252 -6.85 10.33 -35.37
C ILE A 252 -8.29 10.85 -35.19
N ASP A 253 -9.27 10.06 -35.63
CA ASP A 253 -10.68 10.31 -35.39
C ASP A 253 -11.15 9.73 -34.06
N ILE A 254 -11.49 10.61 -33.13
CA ILE A 254 -11.99 10.25 -31.79
C ILE A 254 -13.52 10.40 -31.65
N ASN A 255 -14.28 10.53 -32.73
CA ASN A 255 -15.73 10.78 -32.65
C ASN A 255 -16.52 9.59 -32.06
N LYS A 256 -16.03 8.36 -32.22
CA LYS A 256 -16.70 7.13 -31.80
C LYS A 256 -16.15 6.53 -30.50
N GLN A 257 -14.87 6.66 -30.29
CA GLN A 257 -14.16 6.07 -29.14
C GLN A 257 -12.85 6.81 -28.86
N ALA A 258 -12.29 6.59 -27.68
CA ALA A 258 -10.96 7.09 -27.33
C ALA A 258 -9.87 6.38 -28.13
N PHE A 259 -8.74 7.04 -28.32
CA PHE A 259 -7.54 6.48 -28.92
C PHE A 259 -6.54 6.09 -27.83
N THR A 260 -6.35 4.78 -27.61
CA THR A 260 -5.55 4.25 -26.48
C THR A 260 -4.16 3.74 -26.87
N ASP A 261 -3.83 3.75 -28.19
CA ASP A 261 -2.52 3.32 -28.68
C ASP A 261 -1.43 4.31 -28.23
N LYS A 262 -0.29 3.76 -27.80
CA LYS A 262 0.90 4.53 -27.39
C LYS A 262 2.01 4.51 -28.45
N VAL A 263 2.05 3.47 -29.27
CA VAL A 263 3.19 3.22 -30.16
C VAL A 263 3.21 4.17 -31.36
N ASN A 264 2.04 4.41 -31.95
CA ASN A 264 1.89 5.21 -33.17
C ASN A 264 1.29 6.59 -32.88
N THR A 265 1.61 7.17 -31.73
CA THR A 265 1.05 8.44 -31.29
C THR A 265 1.97 9.60 -31.65
N ILE A 266 1.45 10.58 -32.37
CA ILE A 266 2.05 11.92 -32.53
C ILE A 266 1.09 12.92 -31.85
N ILE A 267 1.64 13.76 -31.00
CA ILE A 267 0.88 14.73 -30.23
C ILE A 267 0.64 15.99 -31.07
N CYS A 268 -0.60 16.49 -31.05
CA CYS A 268 -0.97 17.79 -31.63
C CYS A 268 -1.84 18.58 -30.66
N ASN A 269 -2.18 19.83 -30.97
CA ASN A 269 -2.98 20.74 -30.12
C ASN A 269 -2.50 20.83 -28.66
N SER A 270 -1.21 20.66 -28.43
CA SER A 270 -0.59 20.48 -27.12
C SER A 270 0.63 21.38 -26.92
N ASP A 271 0.59 22.59 -27.47
CA ASP A 271 1.63 23.64 -27.36
C ASP A 271 3.05 23.08 -27.63
N PHE A 272 3.95 23.12 -26.64
CA PHE A 272 5.33 22.68 -26.73
C PHE A 272 5.50 21.17 -26.96
N LEU A 273 4.44 20.36 -26.85
CA LEU A 273 4.45 18.91 -27.12
C LEU A 273 4.04 18.55 -28.56
N ASN A 274 3.64 19.53 -29.38
CA ASN A 274 3.21 19.26 -30.76
C ASN A 274 4.32 18.60 -31.59
N GLY A 275 3.95 17.61 -32.38
CA GLY A 275 4.84 16.87 -33.29
C GLY A 275 5.73 15.84 -32.61
N LEU A 276 5.64 15.66 -31.30
CA LEU A 276 6.43 14.71 -30.55
C LEU A 276 5.74 13.33 -30.48
N SER A 277 6.56 12.28 -30.43
CA SER A 277 6.10 10.93 -30.11
C SER A 277 5.73 10.82 -28.62
N PHE A 278 5.02 9.73 -28.27
CA PHE A 278 4.66 9.43 -26.87
C PHE A 278 5.84 9.57 -25.89
N LYS A 279 7.00 8.98 -26.23
CA LYS A 279 8.17 8.98 -25.36
C LYS A 279 8.76 10.39 -25.21
N GLU A 280 8.99 11.09 -26.30
CA GLU A 280 9.55 12.44 -26.29
C GLU A 280 8.61 13.43 -25.59
N ALA A 281 7.30 13.34 -25.84
CA ALA A 281 6.31 14.17 -25.19
C ALA A 281 6.24 13.92 -23.68
N SER A 282 6.34 12.65 -23.26
CA SER A 282 6.37 12.29 -21.83
C SER A 282 7.58 12.87 -21.11
N GLU A 283 8.79 12.69 -21.66
CA GLU A 283 10.02 13.24 -21.09
C GLU A 283 9.97 14.77 -21.02
N LYS A 284 9.53 15.41 -22.09
CA LYS A 284 9.43 16.87 -22.15
C LYS A 284 8.38 17.43 -21.19
N ALA A 285 7.23 16.75 -21.06
CA ALA A 285 6.19 17.14 -20.11
C ALA A 285 6.69 17.05 -18.66
N ILE A 286 7.38 15.96 -18.29
CA ILE A 286 7.97 15.77 -16.97
C ILE A 286 8.99 16.88 -16.66
N ASN A 287 9.95 17.10 -17.53
CA ASN A 287 10.98 18.14 -17.34
C ASN A 287 10.33 19.52 -17.17
N THR A 288 9.32 19.85 -17.96
CA THR A 288 8.61 21.13 -17.85
C THR A 288 7.83 21.25 -16.55
N LEU A 289 7.20 20.14 -16.06
CA LEU A 289 6.53 20.13 -14.76
C LEU A 289 7.50 20.36 -13.61
N GLU A 290 8.70 19.77 -13.68
CA GLU A 290 9.77 19.95 -12.70
C GLU A 290 10.30 21.39 -12.71
N ASP A 291 10.59 21.95 -13.88
CA ASP A 291 11.05 23.33 -14.04
C ASP A 291 10.07 24.36 -13.47
N LEU A 292 8.76 24.09 -13.61
CA LEU A 292 7.69 24.94 -13.09
C LEU A 292 7.34 24.65 -11.62
N GLY A 293 7.93 23.63 -11.00
CA GLY A 293 7.62 23.22 -9.64
C GLY A 293 6.20 22.66 -9.42
N CYS A 294 5.51 22.32 -10.51
CA CYS A 294 4.13 21.82 -10.48
C CYS A 294 4.00 20.29 -10.73
N GLY A 295 5.11 19.55 -10.68
CA GLY A 295 5.13 18.10 -10.77
C GLY A 295 6.54 17.54 -10.78
N LEU A 296 6.64 16.22 -10.85
CA LEU A 296 7.95 15.51 -10.94
C LEU A 296 7.74 14.12 -11.55
N GLY A 297 8.80 13.60 -12.17
CA GLY A 297 8.86 12.21 -12.59
C GLY A 297 8.78 11.28 -11.38
N LYS A 298 7.90 10.28 -11.41
CA LYS A 298 7.70 9.36 -10.29
C LYS A 298 7.49 7.93 -10.76
N ILE A 299 8.10 7.00 -10.02
CA ILE A 299 7.80 5.58 -10.12
C ILE A 299 6.79 5.25 -9.02
N ASN A 300 5.71 4.59 -9.38
CA ASN A 300 4.69 4.13 -8.46
C ASN A 300 4.53 2.61 -8.57
N TYR A 301 4.14 1.98 -7.46
CA TYR A 301 3.87 0.54 -7.38
C TYR A 301 2.43 0.31 -6.96
N ARG A 302 1.78 -0.70 -7.55
CA ARG A 302 0.46 -1.16 -7.11
C ARG A 302 0.54 -1.89 -5.77
N LEU A 303 1.68 -2.53 -5.50
CA LEU A 303 1.97 -3.22 -4.25
C LEU A 303 1.75 -2.26 -3.07
N ARG A 304 0.94 -2.70 -2.12
CA ARG A 304 0.64 -1.97 -0.88
C ARG A 304 1.31 -2.65 0.29
N ASP A 305 1.60 -1.87 1.33
CA ASP A 305 2.07 -2.41 2.60
C ASP A 305 1.04 -3.37 3.19
N ALA A 306 1.53 -4.43 3.80
CA ALA A 306 0.70 -5.49 4.31
C ALA A 306 0.28 -5.23 5.76
N VAL A 307 -1.01 -5.38 6.06
CA VAL A 307 -1.48 -5.40 7.46
C VAL A 307 -0.89 -6.62 8.16
N PHE A 308 -0.08 -6.36 9.19
CA PHE A 308 0.72 -7.36 9.89
C PHE A 308 0.18 -7.71 11.27
N SER A 309 -1.01 -7.31 11.63
CA SER A 309 -1.64 -7.61 12.92
C SER A 309 -3.00 -8.28 12.75
N ARG A 310 -3.36 -9.11 13.74
CA ARG A 310 -4.65 -9.81 13.81
C ARG A 310 -5.22 -9.71 15.22
N GLN A 311 -6.52 -9.48 15.30
CA GLN A 311 -7.30 -9.42 16.52
C GLN A 311 -7.74 -10.83 16.95
N ARG A 312 -6.77 -11.72 17.14
CA ARG A 312 -7.02 -13.11 17.54
C ARG A 312 -6.02 -13.57 18.59
N TYR A 313 -6.35 -14.63 19.32
CA TYR A 313 -5.46 -15.18 20.33
C TYR A 313 -4.30 -15.98 19.72
N TRP A 314 -4.63 -16.93 18.83
CA TRP A 314 -3.64 -17.81 18.23
C TRP A 314 -2.85 -17.09 17.14
N GLY A 315 -1.59 -16.85 17.40
CA GLY A 315 -0.61 -16.21 16.55
C GLY A 315 0.62 -15.85 17.36
N GLU A 316 1.71 -15.49 16.71
CA GLU A 316 2.92 -15.00 17.36
C GLU A 316 2.62 -13.65 18.05
N PRO A 317 2.88 -13.50 19.34
CA PRO A 317 2.71 -12.22 20.04
C PRO A 317 3.77 -11.22 19.60
N PHE A 318 3.40 -9.94 19.53
CA PHE A 318 4.38 -8.88 19.30
C PHE A 318 5.22 -8.65 20.53
N PRO A 319 6.57 -8.65 20.44
CA PRO A 319 7.44 -8.32 21.56
C PRO A 319 7.52 -6.79 21.75
N VAL A 320 6.38 -6.16 22.00
CA VAL A 320 6.23 -4.70 22.04
C VAL A 320 5.38 -4.28 23.22
N TYR A 321 5.84 -3.27 23.97
CA TYR A 321 5.08 -2.56 24.99
C TYR A 321 4.95 -1.07 24.63
N TYR A 322 4.03 -0.35 25.29
CA TYR A 322 3.71 1.03 24.94
C TYR A 322 4.06 2.02 26.04
N VAL A 323 4.91 3.00 25.73
CA VAL A 323 5.25 4.13 26.59
C VAL A 323 4.62 5.39 25.96
N ASP A 324 3.72 6.03 26.67
CA ASP A 324 2.97 7.21 26.18
C ASP A 324 2.35 7.02 24.78
N GLY A 325 1.84 5.81 24.51
CA GLY A 325 1.26 5.43 23.23
C GLY A 325 2.28 5.11 22.12
N MET A 326 3.58 5.19 22.41
CA MET A 326 4.64 4.86 21.46
C MET A 326 5.16 3.43 21.65
N PRO A 327 5.26 2.61 20.59
CA PRO A 327 5.74 1.25 20.69
C PRO A 327 7.23 1.20 21.04
N LYS A 328 7.59 0.31 21.97
CA LYS A 328 8.95 -0.04 22.36
C LYS A 328 9.15 -1.53 22.23
N VAL A 329 10.25 -1.93 21.62
CA VAL A 329 10.59 -3.35 21.43
C VAL A 329 11.22 -3.89 22.70
N ILE A 330 10.84 -5.12 23.07
CA ILE A 330 11.51 -5.90 24.13
C ILE A 330 12.85 -6.37 23.58
N ASP A 331 13.91 -6.24 24.36
CA ASP A 331 15.24 -6.69 23.98
C ASP A 331 15.27 -8.21 23.71
N LYS A 332 16.02 -8.60 22.68
CA LYS A 332 16.08 -9.99 22.19
C LYS A 332 16.45 -11.03 23.26
N GLU A 333 17.23 -10.66 24.24
CA GLU A 333 17.65 -11.54 25.34
C GLU A 333 16.52 -11.99 26.25
N PHE A 334 15.37 -11.28 26.23
CA PHE A 334 14.17 -11.58 27.01
C PHE A 334 13.07 -12.28 26.18
N LEU A 335 13.40 -12.69 24.96
CA LEU A 335 12.50 -13.44 24.09
C LEU A 335 12.74 -14.95 24.20
N PRO A 336 11.74 -15.78 23.92
CA PRO A 336 10.40 -15.42 23.47
C PRO A 336 9.46 -15.04 24.61
N ILE A 337 8.46 -14.15 24.32
CA ILE A 337 7.30 -13.98 25.19
C ILE A 337 6.25 -15.01 24.81
N SER A 338 5.62 -15.62 25.80
CA SER A 338 4.59 -16.65 25.58
C SER A 338 3.19 -16.08 25.69
N LEU A 339 2.25 -16.62 24.92
CA LEU A 339 0.84 -16.23 25.01
C LEU A 339 0.30 -16.47 26.43
N PRO A 340 -0.41 -15.49 27.02
CA PRO A 340 -0.96 -15.59 28.36
C PRO A 340 -2.18 -16.52 28.39
N LYS A 341 -2.54 -17.03 29.56
CA LYS A 341 -3.83 -17.71 29.75
C LYS A 341 -4.96 -16.70 29.68
N VAL A 342 -6.03 -17.03 28.97
CA VAL A 342 -7.27 -16.25 28.87
C VAL A 342 -8.49 -17.18 29.11
N GLU A 343 -9.54 -16.62 29.68
CA GLU A 343 -10.77 -17.39 29.91
C GLU A 343 -11.54 -17.70 28.61
N LYS A 344 -11.46 -16.77 27.64
CA LYS A 344 -12.17 -16.86 26.35
C LYS A 344 -11.27 -16.36 25.23
N TYR A 345 -11.36 -17.03 24.06
CA TYR A 345 -10.65 -16.64 22.85
C TYR A 345 -11.43 -15.64 21.98
N LEU A 346 -12.32 -14.89 22.60
CA LEU A 346 -13.16 -13.86 21.98
C LEU A 346 -12.66 -12.46 22.36
N PRO A 347 -12.95 -11.43 21.58
CA PRO A 347 -12.70 -10.03 21.95
C PRO A 347 -13.29 -9.67 23.30
N THR A 348 -12.76 -8.62 23.93
CA THR A 348 -13.35 -8.06 25.15
C THR A 348 -14.70 -7.41 24.84
N GLU A 349 -15.48 -7.10 25.87
CA GLU A 349 -16.75 -6.39 25.73
C GLU A 349 -16.59 -4.99 25.12
N ASN A 350 -15.37 -4.41 25.23
CA ASN A 350 -15.01 -3.12 24.64
C ASN A 350 -14.49 -3.24 23.19
N GLY A 351 -14.40 -4.46 22.66
CA GLY A 351 -13.91 -4.74 21.30
C GLY A 351 -12.39 -4.81 21.17
N GLU A 352 -11.66 -4.93 22.30
CA GLU A 352 -10.21 -5.20 22.26
C GLU A 352 -9.94 -6.65 21.85
N PRO A 353 -8.75 -6.95 21.30
CA PRO A 353 -8.35 -8.31 20.96
C PRO A 353 -8.41 -9.26 22.16
N PRO A 354 -8.48 -10.59 21.95
CA PRO A 354 -8.59 -11.59 23.02
C PRO A 354 -7.49 -11.49 24.10
N LEU A 355 -6.29 -11.02 23.76
CA LEU A 355 -5.21 -10.80 24.73
C LEU A 355 -5.56 -9.72 25.78
N GLY A 356 -6.50 -8.82 25.50
CA GLY A 356 -7.05 -7.86 26.45
C GLY A 356 -7.81 -8.51 27.63
N ARG A 357 -8.16 -9.83 27.52
CA ARG A 357 -8.75 -10.60 28.61
C ARG A 357 -7.74 -11.21 29.59
N ALA A 358 -6.44 -11.08 29.29
CA ALA A 358 -5.41 -11.67 30.12
C ALA A 358 -5.20 -10.85 31.41
N ASP A 359 -5.07 -11.51 32.54
CA ASP A 359 -4.70 -10.87 33.81
C ASP A 359 -3.21 -10.54 33.89
N VAL A 360 -2.38 -11.28 33.14
CA VAL A 360 -0.91 -11.20 33.15
C VAL A 360 -0.44 -10.90 31.73
N TRP A 361 -0.43 -9.62 31.36
CA TRP A 361 0.00 -9.17 30.04
C TRP A 361 0.48 -7.70 30.06
N ALA A 362 1.40 -7.40 31.01
CA ALA A 362 2.11 -6.14 31.09
C ALA A 362 3.62 -6.40 31.17
N TRP A 363 4.43 -5.47 30.71
CA TRP A 363 5.89 -5.57 30.70
C TRP A 363 6.50 -4.73 31.85
N ASP A 364 7.25 -5.40 32.70
CA ASP A 364 8.07 -4.76 33.76
C ASP A 364 9.47 -4.50 33.20
N THR A 365 9.82 -3.24 32.98
CA THR A 365 11.11 -2.83 32.39
C THR A 365 12.27 -2.93 33.41
N LEU A 366 12.00 -3.06 34.71
CA LEU A 366 13.03 -3.22 35.73
C LEU A 366 13.39 -4.69 35.91
N GLN A 367 12.41 -5.58 35.82
CA GLN A 367 12.60 -7.03 35.99
C GLN A 367 12.67 -7.78 34.66
N ASN A 368 12.44 -7.10 33.52
CA ASN A 368 12.45 -7.64 32.17
C ASN A 368 11.60 -8.91 32.02
N ARG A 369 10.35 -8.83 32.48
CA ARG A 369 9.40 -9.95 32.43
C ARG A 369 7.95 -9.50 32.30
N VAL A 370 7.11 -10.44 31.88
CA VAL A 370 5.66 -10.24 31.83
C VAL A 370 5.07 -10.34 33.25
N VAL A 371 4.24 -9.38 33.63
CA VAL A 371 3.61 -9.25 34.96
C VAL A 371 2.10 -9.00 34.85
N LYS A 372 1.42 -8.90 35.99
CA LYS A 372 -0.04 -8.63 36.04
C LYS A 372 -0.36 -7.22 35.57
N ASN A 373 -1.46 -7.10 34.80
CA ASN A 373 -1.98 -5.83 34.29
C ASN A 373 -2.33 -4.84 35.41
N SER A 374 -2.73 -5.36 36.58
CA SER A 374 -3.03 -4.53 37.76
C SER A 374 -1.81 -3.76 38.34
N LEU A 375 -0.61 -4.07 37.85
CA LEU A 375 0.64 -3.41 38.25
C LEU A 375 1.06 -2.29 37.30
N ILE A 376 0.34 -2.05 36.22
CA ILE A 376 0.66 -1.00 35.23
C ILE A 376 0.64 0.36 35.96
N ASP A 377 1.79 1.02 35.93
CA ASP A 377 2.03 2.34 36.57
C ASP A 377 2.44 3.42 35.57
N HIS A 378 2.62 3.04 34.28
CA HIS A 378 3.09 3.90 33.19
C HIS A 378 4.45 4.58 33.44
N SER A 379 5.23 4.08 34.39
CA SER A 379 6.60 4.57 34.72
C SER A 379 7.65 3.47 34.59
N SER A 380 7.35 2.27 35.06
CA SER A 380 8.20 1.09 34.98
C SER A 380 7.48 -0.14 34.41
N ILE A 381 6.16 -0.18 34.53
CA ILE A 381 5.32 -1.29 34.04
C ILE A 381 4.32 -0.75 33.02
N PHE A 382 4.38 -1.31 31.83
CA PHE A 382 3.67 -0.82 30.65
C PHE A 382 2.79 -1.89 30.01
N PRO A 383 1.69 -1.51 29.32
CA PRO A 383 0.85 -2.46 28.60
C PRO A 383 1.59 -3.05 27.39
N LEU A 384 1.43 -4.37 27.19
CA LEU A 384 1.91 -5.08 25.99
C LEU A 384 0.90 -4.94 24.85
N GLU A 385 1.40 -5.17 23.60
CA GLU A 385 0.55 -5.25 22.41
C GLU A 385 -0.49 -6.37 22.53
N LEU A 386 -1.73 -6.08 22.15
CA LEU A 386 -2.86 -7.01 22.26
C LEU A 386 -3.11 -7.81 20.97
N ASN A 387 -2.60 -7.35 19.85
CA ASN A 387 -2.70 -8.08 18.58
C ASN A 387 -1.67 -9.19 18.51
N THR A 388 -1.92 -10.18 17.65
CA THR A 388 -0.93 -11.19 17.25
C THR A 388 -0.54 -11.00 15.79
N MET A 389 0.61 -11.54 15.40
CA MET A 389 1.06 -11.52 14.02
C MET A 389 0.19 -12.43 13.13
N PRO A 390 0.08 -12.18 11.82
CA PRO A 390 -0.58 -13.07 10.88
C PRO A 390 0.19 -14.40 10.73
N GLY A 391 -0.47 -15.45 10.25
CA GLY A 391 0.18 -16.75 10.02
C GLY A 391 1.37 -16.70 9.05
N TRP A 392 1.36 -15.76 8.12
CA TRP A 392 2.47 -15.57 7.21
C TRP A 392 3.74 -14.97 7.85
N ALA A 393 3.67 -14.46 9.08
CA ALA A 393 4.86 -14.09 9.85
C ALA A 393 5.81 -15.28 10.03
N GLY A 394 5.27 -16.45 10.38
CA GLY A 394 6.05 -17.69 10.51
C GLY A 394 6.26 -18.39 9.18
N SER A 395 5.21 -18.50 8.34
CA SER A 395 5.29 -19.25 7.09
C SER A 395 6.23 -18.64 6.04
N SER A 396 6.61 -17.37 6.18
CA SER A 396 7.49 -16.70 5.21
C SER A 396 8.97 -17.08 5.32
N TRP A 397 9.38 -17.75 6.39
CA TRP A 397 10.78 -18.13 6.61
C TRP A 397 10.96 -19.55 7.13
N TYR A 398 9.90 -20.36 7.22
CA TYR A 398 9.92 -21.70 7.82
C TYR A 398 10.95 -22.64 7.17
N PHE A 399 11.22 -22.49 5.87
CA PHE A 399 12.19 -23.28 5.14
C PHE A 399 13.63 -23.06 5.67
N ASN A 400 13.98 -21.85 6.06
CA ASN A 400 15.25 -21.59 6.75
C ASN A 400 15.28 -22.26 8.12
N ARG A 401 14.17 -22.24 8.88
CA ARG A 401 14.07 -22.94 10.15
C ARG A 401 14.22 -24.46 10.02
N TYR A 402 13.73 -25.04 8.94
CA TYR A 402 13.85 -26.48 8.69
C TYR A 402 15.30 -26.93 8.51
N MET A 403 16.22 -26.05 8.12
CA MET A 403 17.64 -26.36 8.01
C MET A 403 18.27 -26.71 9.38
N ASP A 404 17.70 -26.22 10.48
CA ASP A 404 18.15 -26.46 11.86
C ASP A 404 16.96 -26.50 12.84
N ALA A 405 16.02 -27.40 12.59
CA ALA A 405 14.70 -27.41 13.24
C ALA A 405 14.76 -27.65 14.76
N ASN A 406 15.83 -28.30 15.27
CA ASN A 406 15.99 -28.62 16.68
C ASN A 406 16.86 -27.61 17.46
N ASN A 407 17.27 -26.51 16.82
CA ASN A 407 18.03 -25.46 17.48
C ASN A 407 17.17 -24.73 18.51
N SER A 408 17.61 -24.69 19.78
CA SER A 408 16.88 -24.01 20.86
C SER A 408 17.34 -22.57 21.09
N ASP A 409 18.48 -22.18 20.54
CA ASP A 409 19.17 -20.94 20.87
C ASP A 409 18.92 -19.84 19.83
N GLU A 410 18.77 -20.24 18.57
CA GLU A 410 18.52 -19.33 17.46
C GLU A 410 17.58 -19.98 16.42
N PHE A 411 17.06 -19.20 15.47
CA PHE A 411 16.11 -19.72 14.50
C PHE A 411 16.72 -20.77 13.54
N ALA A 412 18.01 -20.66 13.23
CA ALA A 412 18.85 -21.64 12.59
C ALA A 412 20.31 -21.21 12.76
N SER A 413 21.23 -22.16 13.00
CA SER A 413 22.66 -21.88 13.15
C SER A 413 23.27 -21.43 11.81
N GLN A 414 24.23 -20.53 11.88
CA GLN A 414 24.95 -20.06 10.70
C GLN A 414 25.62 -21.21 9.94
N ASN A 415 26.06 -22.25 10.64
CA ASN A 415 26.66 -23.45 10.02
C ASN A 415 25.64 -24.22 9.18
N ALA A 416 24.40 -24.39 9.67
CA ALA A 416 23.35 -25.07 8.93
C ALA A 416 22.92 -24.25 7.73
N LEU A 417 22.72 -22.93 7.91
CA LEU A 417 22.34 -22.00 6.84
C LEU A 417 23.42 -21.96 5.73
N ASN A 418 24.72 -21.93 6.11
CA ASN A 418 25.82 -21.94 5.14
C ASN A 418 25.97 -23.27 4.42
N TYR A 419 25.55 -24.37 5.05
CA TYR A 419 25.64 -25.71 4.45
C TYR A 419 24.50 -25.96 3.46
N TRP A 420 23.24 -25.67 3.84
CA TRP A 420 22.09 -25.95 3.02
C TRP A 420 21.79 -24.83 1.99
N GLN A 421 22.05 -23.60 2.34
CA GLN A 421 21.89 -22.36 1.53
C GLN A 421 20.52 -22.21 0.90
N GLU A 422 20.21 -22.96 -0.14
CA GLU A 422 19.04 -22.84 -1.00
C GLU A 422 18.08 -24.03 -0.83
N VAL A 423 16.83 -23.84 -1.21
CA VAL A 423 15.83 -24.91 -1.28
C VAL A 423 15.82 -25.50 -2.68
N ASP A 424 16.22 -26.78 -2.82
CA ASP A 424 16.30 -27.45 -4.13
C ASP A 424 14.95 -27.64 -4.82
N LEU A 425 13.86 -27.81 -4.06
CA LEU A 425 12.54 -28.06 -4.58
C LEU A 425 11.47 -27.49 -3.67
N TYR A 426 10.62 -26.62 -4.21
CA TYR A 426 9.48 -26.01 -3.51
C TYR A 426 8.19 -26.32 -4.24
N ILE A 427 7.24 -27.00 -3.59
CA ILE A 427 5.98 -27.45 -4.20
C ILE A 427 4.80 -26.77 -3.53
N GLY A 428 3.91 -26.15 -4.34
CA GLY A 428 2.70 -25.50 -3.86
C GLY A 428 1.75 -25.15 -5.00
N GLY A 429 0.55 -24.69 -4.65
CA GLY A 429 -0.45 -24.24 -5.61
C GLY A 429 -0.15 -22.84 -6.15
N SER A 430 -0.67 -22.53 -7.34
CA SER A 430 -0.50 -21.23 -7.99
C SER A 430 -1.13 -20.06 -7.22
N GLU A 431 -2.09 -20.32 -6.35
CA GLU A 431 -2.72 -19.33 -5.44
C GLU A 431 -1.70 -18.69 -4.49
N HIS A 432 -0.56 -19.35 -4.25
CA HIS A 432 0.51 -18.83 -3.39
C HIS A 432 1.43 -17.83 -4.11
N ALA A 433 1.30 -17.66 -5.42
CA ALA A 433 2.20 -16.83 -6.23
C ALA A 433 2.35 -15.40 -5.71
N THR A 434 1.23 -14.72 -5.43
CA THR A 434 1.19 -13.31 -5.01
C THR A 434 0.99 -13.11 -3.50
N GLY A 435 0.77 -14.20 -2.77
CA GLY A 435 0.67 -14.22 -1.32
C GLY A 435 1.96 -14.77 -0.69
N HIS A 436 1.94 -16.06 -0.33
CA HIS A 436 3.04 -16.71 0.39
C HIS A 436 4.41 -16.51 -0.26
N LEU A 437 4.56 -16.78 -1.56
CA LEU A 437 5.85 -16.68 -2.23
C LEU A 437 6.41 -15.25 -2.28
N LEU A 438 5.54 -14.26 -2.44
CA LEU A 438 5.97 -12.86 -2.42
C LEU A 438 6.50 -12.46 -1.04
N TYR A 439 5.82 -12.88 0.03
CA TYR A 439 6.28 -12.62 1.39
C TYR A 439 7.53 -13.42 1.75
N ALA A 440 7.65 -14.68 1.29
CA ALA A 440 8.85 -15.48 1.50
C ALA A 440 10.09 -14.83 0.86
N ARG A 441 9.96 -14.32 -0.39
CA ARG A 441 10.99 -13.56 -1.08
C ARG A 441 11.35 -12.27 -0.35
N PHE A 442 10.35 -11.52 0.13
CA PHE A 442 10.57 -10.32 0.93
C PHE A 442 11.36 -10.64 2.21
N TRP A 443 10.96 -11.67 2.95
CA TRP A 443 11.64 -12.08 4.18
C TRP A 443 13.07 -12.56 3.92
N GLN A 444 13.31 -13.31 2.86
CA GLN A 444 14.65 -13.77 2.47
C GLN A 444 15.58 -12.55 2.24
N LYS A 445 15.14 -11.58 1.45
CA LYS A 445 15.91 -10.34 1.19
C LYS A 445 16.17 -9.55 2.47
N PHE A 446 15.18 -9.45 3.34
CA PHE A 446 15.32 -8.76 4.64
C PHE A 446 16.30 -9.47 5.57
N LEU A 447 16.23 -10.79 5.69
CA LEU A 447 17.14 -11.58 6.51
C LEU A 447 18.58 -11.53 5.96
N TYR A 448 18.72 -11.48 4.64
CA TYR A 448 20.01 -11.26 3.99
C TYR A 448 20.60 -9.88 4.32
N ASP A 449 19.81 -8.82 4.24
CA ASP A 449 20.24 -7.47 4.62
C ASP A 449 20.70 -7.37 6.08
N LEU A 450 20.17 -8.22 6.96
CA LEU A 450 20.59 -8.35 8.35
C LEU A 450 21.77 -9.29 8.57
N ASN A 451 22.33 -9.91 7.51
CA ASN A 451 23.36 -10.94 7.55
C ASN A 451 22.96 -12.17 8.40
N VAL A 452 21.67 -12.49 8.42
CA VAL A 452 21.13 -13.67 9.14
C VAL A 452 21.17 -14.89 8.24
N VAL A 453 20.87 -14.73 6.95
CA VAL A 453 20.98 -15.77 5.94
C VAL A 453 22.12 -15.46 4.97
N PRO A 454 22.82 -16.46 4.40
CA PRO A 454 24.01 -16.25 3.57
C PRO A 454 23.68 -15.85 2.13
N VAL A 455 22.46 -16.07 1.66
CA VAL A 455 22.10 -15.94 0.24
C VAL A 455 20.94 -14.97 0.09
N ASP A 456 21.10 -13.96 -0.77
CA ASP A 456 19.98 -13.22 -1.37
C ASP A 456 19.51 -13.99 -2.61
N GLU A 457 18.28 -13.86 -2.95
CA GLU A 457 17.66 -14.40 -4.14
C GLU A 457 18.40 -14.02 -5.44
N ASP A 458 19.06 -12.86 -5.46
CA ASP A 458 19.79 -12.34 -6.62
C ASP A 458 21.19 -12.99 -6.81
N GLU A 459 21.71 -13.74 -5.85
CA GLU A 459 23.02 -14.41 -5.90
C GLU A 459 22.97 -15.86 -6.40
N ILE A 460 21.79 -16.41 -6.59
CA ILE A 460 21.53 -17.79 -7.00
C ILE A 460 22.15 -18.13 -8.37
N GLU A 461 22.37 -17.13 -9.23
CA GLU A 461 22.90 -17.31 -10.59
C GLU A 461 24.43 -17.60 -10.66
N GLN A 462 25.21 -17.28 -9.63
CA GLN A 462 26.67 -17.40 -9.70
C GLN A 462 27.25 -18.75 -9.30
N SER A 463 26.53 -19.61 -8.58
CA SER A 463 27.11 -20.82 -8.00
C SER A 463 26.58 -22.15 -8.56
N SER A 464 25.50 -22.19 -9.31
CA SER A 464 24.95 -23.47 -9.75
C SER A 464 24.48 -23.54 -11.19
N LYS A 465 25.22 -24.18 -12.03
CA LYS A 465 24.76 -24.67 -13.34
C LYS A 465 23.76 -25.83 -13.24
N ASN A 466 23.23 -26.18 -12.04
CA ASN A 466 22.43 -27.41 -11.84
C ASN A 466 21.46 -27.40 -10.64
N LEU A 467 20.93 -26.27 -10.15
CA LEU A 467 19.96 -26.32 -9.05
C LEU A 467 18.69 -25.52 -9.37
N PHE A 468 17.59 -26.25 -9.48
CA PHE A 468 16.27 -25.78 -9.84
C PHE A 468 15.52 -25.30 -8.62
N PHE A 469 15.20 -23.99 -8.55
CA PHE A 469 14.00 -23.54 -7.85
C PHE A 469 12.81 -23.82 -8.77
N SER A 470 12.39 -25.07 -8.84
CA SER A 470 11.23 -25.45 -9.63
C SER A 470 10.01 -25.51 -8.72
N LEU A 471 9.19 -24.45 -8.77
CA LEU A 471 7.82 -24.56 -8.30
C LEU A 471 7.07 -25.44 -9.31
N ILE A 472 7.02 -26.73 -9.07
CA ILE A 472 6.16 -27.62 -9.86
C ILE A 472 4.73 -27.42 -9.37
N CYS A 473 4.02 -26.45 -9.98
CA CYS A 473 2.56 -26.43 -9.94
C CYS A 473 2.09 -27.60 -10.82
N ARG A 474 1.71 -28.70 -10.20
CA ARG A 474 0.90 -29.74 -10.84
C ARG A 474 -0.44 -29.77 -10.15
N PHE A 475 -1.41 -29.27 -10.84
CA PHE A 475 -2.76 -29.83 -10.94
C PHE A 475 -3.36 -29.46 -12.27
#